data_e187ee317fe5f7b9c393c05239047186
#
_entry.id   e187ee317fe5f7b9c393c05239047186
#
_cell.length_a   1.000
_cell.length_b   1.000
_cell.length_c   1.000
_cell.angle_alpha   90.00
_cell.angle_beta   90.00
_cell.angle_gamma   90.00
#
_symmetry.space_group_name_H-M   'P 1'
#
loop_
_entity.id
_entity.type
_entity.pdbx_description
1 polymer ?
#
loop_
_entity_poly.entity_id
_entity_poly.type
_entity_poly.pdbx_seq_one_letter_code
_entity_poly.pdbx_strand_id
1 'polypeptide(L)'
;MAVVFVTGGNRGIGAACVEWFLGNGDQVATTYRSDPPKAPGGAGDDRFMAVRCDVRDNDDVEGAFGAVEERWGPVQVLVANAGITMDSLMLRMSEQAFLDVLDANLAGAFRVAKRAVSKMLRQHAGRIIFVSSVGAFVGLPGQANYAASKAGLVGMARAVAREVGSRQITVNVVAPGVIDTDMTAALGEERVALMTSQVPLGHAGSVTDVAGVVGFLASDAAAYVTGAVVPVDGGLGMGL
;
A
#
# COMPACT_ATOMS: atom_id res chain seq x y z
N MET A 1 -14.01 -11.88 10.51
CA MET A 1 -14.44 -10.67 9.78
C MET A 1 -13.74 -9.48 10.40
N ALA A 2 -12.83 -8.88 9.68
CA ALA A 2 -12.05 -7.74 10.15
C ALA A 2 -12.52 -6.44 9.45
N VAL A 3 -12.27 -5.28 10.08
CA VAL A 3 -12.42 -3.97 9.45
C VAL A 3 -11.11 -3.59 8.79
N VAL A 4 -11.08 -3.59 7.47
CA VAL A 4 -9.91 -3.35 6.63
C VAL A 4 -10.00 -1.97 5.97
N PHE A 5 -8.92 -1.21 6.02
CA PHE A 5 -8.81 0.09 5.37
C PHE A 5 -7.68 0.08 4.35
N VAL A 6 -8.01 0.23 3.07
CA VAL A 6 -7.06 0.23 1.95
C VAL A 6 -6.98 1.62 1.35
N THR A 7 -5.82 2.27 1.39
CA THR A 7 -5.69 3.56 0.71
C THR A 7 -5.39 3.39 -0.78
N GLY A 8 -6.10 4.17 -1.64
CA GLY A 8 -5.92 4.10 -3.08
C GLY A 8 -6.38 2.78 -3.71
N GLY A 9 -7.54 2.26 -3.28
CA GLY A 9 -8.09 1.01 -3.78
C GLY A 9 -9.03 1.14 -4.97
N ASN A 10 -8.92 2.23 -5.74
CA ASN A 10 -9.75 2.42 -6.94
C ASN A 10 -9.19 1.73 -8.19
N ARG A 11 -7.95 1.23 -8.17
CA ARG A 11 -7.29 0.53 -9.27
C ARG A 11 -6.06 -0.27 -8.82
N GLY A 12 -5.54 -1.10 -9.73
CA GLY A 12 -4.26 -1.80 -9.55
C GLY A 12 -4.19 -2.65 -8.30
N ILE A 13 -3.05 -2.62 -7.61
CA ILE A 13 -2.79 -3.41 -6.39
C ILE A 13 -3.83 -3.12 -5.30
N GLY A 14 -4.17 -1.84 -5.10
CA GLY A 14 -5.15 -1.47 -4.09
C GLY A 14 -6.52 -2.06 -4.32
N ALA A 15 -7.01 -2.06 -5.57
CA ALA A 15 -8.28 -2.70 -5.93
C ALA A 15 -8.24 -4.21 -5.72
N ALA A 16 -7.15 -4.88 -6.10
CA ALA A 16 -6.98 -6.31 -5.85
C ALA A 16 -6.97 -6.65 -4.35
N CYS A 17 -6.37 -5.79 -3.52
CA CYS A 17 -6.46 -5.96 -2.06
C CYS A 17 -7.90 -5.81 -1.56
N VAL A 18 -8.67 -4.83 -2.07
CA VAL A 18 -10.09 -4.69 -1.74
C VAL A 18 -10.87 -5.95 -2.09
N GLU A 19 -10.70 -6.47 -3.32
CA GLU A 19 -11.36 -7.69 -3.76
C GLU A 19 -10.96 -8.91 -2.92
N TRP A 20 -9.66 -9.03 -2.58
CA TRP A 20 -9.17 -10.10 -1.73
C TRP A 20 -9.88 -10.15 -0.36
N PHE A 21 -9.91 -9.01 0.34
CA PHE A 21 -10.50 -8.96 1.68
C PHE A 21 -12.03 -9.14 1.64
N LEU A 22 -12.72 -8.56 0.66
CA LEU A 22 -14.15 -8.80 0.47
C LEU A 22 -14.46 -10.27 0.18
N GLY A 23 -13.63 -10.92 -0.64
CA GLY A 23 -13.73 -12.36 -0.93
C GLY A 23 -13.56 -13.24 0.30
N ASN A 24 -12.79 -12.79 1.30
CA ASN A 24 -12.62 -13.46 2.59
C ASN A 24 -13.70 -13.10 3.63
N GLY A 25 -14.69 -12.30 3.25
CA GLY A 25 -15.80 -11.94 4.12
C GLY A 25 -15.55 -10.74 5.04
N ASP A 26 -14.47 -9.98 4.81
CA ASP A 26 -14.14 -8.81 5.62
C ASP A 26 -14.97 -7.57 5.23
N GLN A 27 -15.04 -6.60 6.13
CA GLN A 27 -15.56 -5.26 5.87
C GLN A 27 -14.43 -4.38 5.35
N VAL A 28 -14.55 -3.83 4.15
CA VAL A 28 -13.46 -3.15 3.46
C VAL A 28 -13.83 -1.72 3.09
N ALA A 29 -13.14 -0.78 3.69
CA ALA A 29 -13.15 0.60 3.25
C ALA A 29 -11.94 0.89 2.36
N THR A 30 -12.16 1.69 1.33
CA THR A 30 -11.07 2.17 0.49
C THR A 30 -11.15 3.67 0.24
N THR A 31 -9.99 4.29 -0.01
CA THR A 31 -9.96 5.70 -0.39
C THR A 31 -9.76 5.89 -1.89
N TYR A 32 -10.30 6.99 -2.38
CA TYR A 32 -10.05 7.52 -3.71
C TYR A 32 -9.91 9.05 -3.66
N ARG A 33 -9.21 9.64 -4.64
CA ARG A 33 -9.05 11.10 -4.72
C ARG A 33 -10.05 11.75 -5.68
N SER A 34 -10.10 11.27 -6.92
CA SER A 34 -10.94 11.84 -7.99
C SER A 34 -12.10 10.93 -8.34
N ASP A 35 -11.80 9.68 -8.71
CA ASP A 35 -12.77 8.77 -9.28
C ASP A 35 -13.13 7.68 -8.27
N PRO A 36 -14.40 7.61 -7.84
CA PRO A 36 -14.82 6.57 -6.92
C PRO A 36 -14.70 5.19 -7.57
N PRO A 37 -14.20 4.18 -6.85
CA PRO A 37 -14.16 2.82 -7.35
C PRO A 37 -15.58 2.27 -7.50
N LYS A 38 -15.77 1.40 -8.48
CA LYS A 38 -16.98 0.57 -8.55
C LYS A 38 -16.92 -0.46 -7.42
N ALA A 39 -18.07 -0.70 -6.77
CA ALA A 39 -18.14 -1.76 -5.77
C ALA A 39 -17.81 -3.11 -6.42
N PRO A 40 -16.81 -3.86 -5.95
CA PRO A 40 -16.58 -5.22 -6.43
C PRO A 40 -17.80 -6.08 -6.17
N GLY A 41 -18.21 -6.89 -7.17
CA GLY A 41 -19.39 -7.77 -7.02
C GLY A 41 -20.75 -7.13 -7.28
N GLY A 42 -20.82 -5.82 -7.63
CA GLY A 42 -22.05 -5.10 -7.95
C GLY A 42 -22.55 -4.19 -6.82
N ALA A 43 -23.61 -3.42 -7.10
CA ALA A 43 -24.20 -2.50 -6.13
C ALA A 43 -24.85 -3.28 -4.97
N GLY A 44 -24.48 -2.97 -3.73
CA GLY A 44 -25.20 -3.43 -2.54
C GLY A 44 -24.41 -4.32 -1.57
N ASP A 45 -23.09 -4.45 -1.68
CA ASP A 45 -22.33 -5.12 -0.62
C ASP A 45 -22.19 -4.18 0.59
N ASP A 46 -22.93 -4.47 1.67
CA ASP A 46 -22.87 -3.71 2.93
C ASP A 46 -21.48 -3.76 3.60
N ARG A 47 -20.60 -4.63 3.12
CA ARG A 47 -19.21 -4.77 3.57
C ARG A 47 -18.23 -3.89 2.80
N PHE A 48 -18.68 -3.15 1.78
CA PHE A 48 -17.84 -2.25 1.00
C PHE A 48 -18.17 -0.78 1.24
N MET A 49 -17.13 0.05 1.34
CA MET A 49 -17.23 1.49 1.48
C MET A 49 -16.12 2.19 0.72
N ALA A 50 -16.47 3.15 -0.13
CA ALA A 50 -15.50 4.03 -0.78
C ALA A 50 -15.61 5.43 -0.17
N VAL A 51 -14.49 6.00 0.27
CA VAL A 51 -14.42 7.33 0.90
C VAL A 51 -13.47 8.21 0.12
N ARG A 52 -13.90 9.43 -0.19
CA ARG A 52 -12.99 10.41 -0.79
C ARG A 52 -11.98 10.86 0.26
N CYS A 53 -10.69 10.76 -0.07
CA CYS A 53 -9.61 11.15 0.83
C CYS A 53 -8.32 11.38 0.04
N ASP A 54 -7.74 12.55 0.18
CA ASP A 54 -6.34 12.80 -0.18
C ASP A 54 -5.47 12.52 1.04
N VAL A 55 -4.60 11.53 0.97
CA VAL A 55 -3.72 11.14 2.10
C VAL A 55 -2.71 12.24 2.49
N ARG A 56 -2.60 13.31 1.68
CA ARG A 56 -1.78 14.48 1.99
C ARG A 56 -2.47 15.44 2.96
N ASP A 57 -3.78 15.31 3.13
CA ASP A 57 -4.60 16.15 3.99
C ASP A 57 -4.99 15.39 5.27
N ASN A 58 -4.68 15.98 6.45
CA ASN A 58 -5.00 15.36 7.73
C ASN A 58 -6.50 15.30 8.01
N ASP A 59 -7.25 16.32 7.60
CA ASP A 59 -8.70 16.39 7.85
C ASP A 59 -9.44 15.36 6.99
N ASP A 60 -9.00 15.17 5.74
CA ASP A 60 -9.49 14.10 4.87
C ASP A 60 -9.22 12.72 5.49
N VAL A 61 -8.01 12.50 6.03
CA VAL A 61 -7.64 11.24 6.71
C VAL A 61 -8.51 11.01 7.96
N GLU A 62 -8.66 12.01 8.82
CA GLU A 62 -9.52 11.91 10.01
C GLU A 62 -10.98 11.63 9.64
N GLY A 63 -11.50 12.35 8.65
CA GLY A 63 -12.87 12.16 8.15
C GLY A 63 -13.10 10.75 7.58
N ALA A 64 -12.14 10.24 6.80
CA ALA A 64 -12.23 8.90 6.23
C ALA A 64 -12.23 7.80 7.31
N PHE A 65 -11.32 7.88 8.28
CA PHE A 65 -11.33 6.94 9.41
C PHE A 65 -12.58 7.07 10.27
N GLY A 66 -13.05 8.31 10.53
CA GLY A 66 -14.29 8.57 11.27
C GLY A 66 -15.50 7.89 10.65
N ALA A 67 -15.68 8.03 9.33
CA ALA A 67 -16.78 7.41 8.59
C ALA A 67 -16.75 5.86 8.66
N VAL A 68 -15.55 5.26 8.58
CA VAL A 68 -15.39 3.80 8.70
C VAL A 68 -15.69 3.33 10.12
N GLU A 69 -15.17 4.05 11.12
CA GLU A 69 -15.35 3.71 12.53
C GLU A 69 -16.80 3.85 13.00
N GLU A 70 -17.54 4.82 12.46
CA GLU A 70 -18.97 4.99 12.73
C GLU A 70 -19.79 3.82 12.17
N ARG A 71 -19.42 3.33 10.99
CA ARG A 71 -20.17 2.26 10.32
C ARG A 71 -19.87 0.87 10.86
N TRP A 72 -18.58 0.56 11.09
CA TRP A 72 -18.12 -0.82 11.38
C TRP A 72 -17.26 -0.96 12.62
N GLY A 73 -16.92 0.16 13.27
CA GLY A 73 -15.98 0.16 14.36
C GLY A 73 -14.54 0.33 13.89
N PRO A 74 -13.58 0.22 14.84
CA PRO A 74 -12.20 0.60 14.60
C PRO A 74 -11.50 -0.27 13.57
N VAL A 75 -10.67 0.37 12.74
CA VAL A 75 -9.84 -0.31 11.73
C VAL A 75 -8.85 -1.28 12.39
N GLN A 76 -8.89 -2.53 11.95
CA GLN A 76 -8.04 -3.62 12.43
C GLN A 76 -6.90 -3.93 11.48
N VAL A 77 -7.08 -3.71 10.17
CA VAL A 77 -6.07 -3.89 9.14
C VAL A 77 -5.95 -2.62 8.31
N LEU A 78 -4.75 -2.07 8.24
CA LEU A 78 -4.42 -0.95 7.35
C LEU A 78 -3.51 -1.43 6.22
N VAL A 79 -3.92 -1.20 4.98
CA VAL A 79 -3.08 -1.33 3.78
C VAL A 79 -2.79 0.07 3.24
N ALA A 80 -1.61 0.60 3.53
CA ALA A 80 -1.15 1.90 3.06
C ALA A 80 -0.53 1.75 1.65
N ASN A 81 -1.39 1.82 0.64
CA ASN A 81 -1.04 1.59 -0.77
C ASN A 81 -1.03 2.87 -1.61
N ALA A 82 -1.80 3.90 -1.25
CA ALA A 82 -1.88 5.14 -2.02
C ALA A 82 -0.49 5.72 -2.36
N GLY A 83 -0.30 6.10 -3.61
CA GLY A 83 0.96 6.67 -4.06
C GLY A 83 0.88 7.21 -5.48
N ILE A 84 1.86 8.04 -5.82
CA ILE A 84 2.03 8.66 -7.14
C ILE A 84 3.47 8.48 -7.62
N THR A 85 3.68 8.65 -8.93
CA THR A 85 5.00 8.79 -9.55
C THR A 85 5.06 10.13 -10.28
N MET A 86 6.23 10.76 -10.29
CA MET A 86 6.56 11.94 -11.09
C MET A 86 7.99 11.76 -11.59
N ASP A 87 8.15 10.88 -12.58
CA ASP A 87 9.44 10.43 -13.08
C ASP A 87 10.15 11.53 -13.85
N SER A 88 11.39 11.81 -13.48
CA SER A 88 12.28 12.74 -14.18
C SER A 88 13.74 12.43 -13.83
N LEU A 89 14.65 12.58 -14.80
CA LEU A 89 16.07 12.45 -14.52
C LEU A 89 16.51 13.50 -13.49
N MET A 90 17.46 13.16 -12.62
CA MET A 90 17.91 13.96 -11.49
C MET A 90 18.15 15.45 -11.81
N LEU A 91 18.82 15.72 -12.93
CA LEU A 91 19.11 17.10 -13.36
C LEU A 91 17.86 17.90 -13.82
N ARG A 92 16.76 17.24 -14.13
CA ARG A 92 15.52 17.86 -14.59
C ARG A 92 14.41 17.77 -13.56
N MET A 93 14.60 17.00 -12.49
CA MET A 93 13.62 16.84 -11.42
C MET A 93 13.55 18.14 -10.61
N SER A 94 12.38 18.76 -10.55
CA SER A 94 12.17 19.92 -9.70
C SER A 94 12.09 19.48 -8.22
N GLU A 95 12.49 20.37 -7.32
CA GLU A 95 12.32 20.16 -5.88
C GLU A 95 10.84 19.89 -5.53
N GLN A 96 9.92 20.63 -6.16
CA GLN A 96 8.48 20.43 -5.94
C GLN A 96 8.03 19.03 -6.33
N ALA A 97 8.45 18.50 -7.50
CA ALA A 97 8.12 17.13 -7.91
C ALA A 97 8.71 16.07 -6.96
N PHE A 98 9.88 16.36 -6.40
CA PHE A 98 10.48 15.49 -5.37
C PHE A 98 9.63 15.50 -4.09
N LEU A 99 9.29 16.66 -3.58
CA LEU A 99 8.52 16.83 -2.35
C LEU A 99 7.08 16.32 -2.48
N ASP A 100 6.42 16.55 -3.61
CA ASP A 100 5.05 16.06 -3.84
C ASP A 100 4.95 14.53 -3.78
N VAL A 101 5.95 13.82 -4.33
CA VAL A 101 6.01 12.36 -4.26
C VAL A 101 6.29 11.89 -2.83
N LEU A 102 7.19 12.55 -2.10
CA LEU A 102 7.44 12.23 -0.69
C LEU A 102 6.20 12.49 0.17
N ASP A 103 5.50 13.59 -0.05
CA ASP A 103 4.31 13.93 0.72
C ASP A 103 3.18 12.91 0.49
N ALA A 104 2.92 12.51 -0.75
CA ALA A 104 1.90 11.53 -1.04
C ALA A 104 2.28 10.11 -0.55
N ASN A 105 3.49 9.64 -0.90
CA ASN A 105 3.86 8.23 -0.73
C ASN A 105 4.37 7.90 0.68
N LEU A 106 5.08 8.82 1.32
CA LEU A 106 5.72 8.60 2.63
C LEU A 106 4.97 9.32 3.74
N ALA A 107 4.78 10.63 3.63
CA ALA A 107 4.08 11.39 4.66
C ALA A 107 2.58 11.02 4.71
N GLY A 108 1.94 10.75 3.56
CA GLY A 108 0.57 10.23 3.50
C GLY A 108 0.44 8.87 4.19
N ALA A 109 1.36 7.95 3.91
CA ALA A 109 1.41 6.65 4.60
C ALA A 109 1.63 6.81 6.12
N PHE A 110 2.45 7.77 6.54
CA PHE A 110 2.62 8.11 7.96
C PHE A 110 1.32 8.61 8.58
N ARG A 111 0.59 9.54 7.93
CA ARG A 111 -0.68 10.09 8.46
C ARG A 111 -1.70 8.99 8.70
N VAL A 112 -1.93 8.11 7.73
CA VAL A 112 -2.90 7.01 7.86
C VAL A 112 -2.44 5.97 8.89
N ALA A 113 -1.15 5.65 8.95
CA ALA A 113 -0.61 4.73 9.96
C ALA A 113 -0.74 5.30 11.38
N LYS A 114 -0.36 6.56 11.59
CA LYS A 114 -0.52 7.26 12.87
C LYS A 114 -1.97 7.22 13.35
N ARG A 115 -2.93 7.47 12.45
CA ARG A 115 -4.35 7.45 12.78
C ARG A 115 -4.83 6.03 13.16
N ALA A 116 -4.45 5.01 12.40
CA ALA A 116 -4.78 3.62 12.69
C ALA A 116 -4.19 3.15 14.02
N VAL A 117 -2.89 3.40 14.26
CA VAL A 117 -2.18 3.03 15.49
C VAL A 117 -2.89 3.54 16.75
N SER A 118 -3.45 4.75 16.71
CA SER A 118 -4.13 5.36 17.87
C SER A 118 -5.27 4.50 18.42
N LYS A 119 -5.99 3.77 17.57
CA LYS A 119 -7.07 2.87 17.96
C LYS A 119 -6.57 1.43 18.18
N MET A 120 -5.65 0.95 17.35
CA MET A 120 -5.05 -0.38 17.48
C MET A 120 -4.36 -0.57 18.84
N LEU A 121 -3.69 0.47 19.35
CA LEU A 121 -3.07 0.45 20.69
C LEU A 121 -4.07 0.16 21.82
N ARG A 122 -5.28 0.71 21.71
CA ARG A 122 -6.35 0.49 22.72
C ARG A 122 -6.95 -0.92 22.62
N GLN A 123 -6.97 -1.47 21.41
CA GLN A 123 -7.50 -2.81 21.14
C GLN A 123 -6.50 -3.92 21.43
N HIS A 124 -5.21 -3.60 21.57
CA HIS A 124 -4.11 -4.56 21.65
C HIS A 124 -4.11 -5.54 20.47
N ALA A 125 -4.45 -5.07 19.29
CA ALA A 125 -4.48 -5.83 18.05
C ALA A 125 -4.41 -4.89 16.85
N GLY A 126 -3.73 -5.30 15.79
CA GLY A 126 -3.68 -4.56 14.53
C GLY A 126 -2.70 -5.14 13.53
N ARG A 127 -2.93 -4.84 12.26
CA ARG A 127 -2.05 -5.20 11.14
C ARG A 127 -1.85 -3.97 10.27
N ILE A 128 -0.61 -3.60 10.05
CA ILE A 128 -0.25 -2.47 9.17
C ILE A 128 0.66 -3.00 8.08
N ILE A 129 0.26 -2.82 6.83
CA ILE A 129 1.01 -3.22 5.66
C ILE A 129 1.25 -2.00 4.77
N PHE A 130 2.53 -1.64 4.60
CA PHE A 130 2.93 -0.61 3.65
C PHE A 130 3.24 -1.24 2.30
N VAL A 131 2.73 -0.66 1.22
CA VAL A 131 3.07 -1.08 -0.15
C VAL A 131 4.22 -0.21 -0.64
N SER A 132 5.43 -0.80 -0.64
CA SER A 132 6.67 -0.21 -1.15
C SER A 132 6.84 -0.53 -2.65
N SER A 133 8.05 -0.80 -3.08
CA SER A 133 8.42 -1.24 -4.43
C SER A 133 9.82 -1.84 -4.40
N VAL A 134 10.09 -2.82 -5.25
CA VAL A 134 11.47 -3.29 -5.51
C VAL A 134 12.37 -2.15 -6.01
N GLY A 135 11.81 -1.18 -6.73
CA GLY A 135 12.53 0.02 -7.18
C GLY A 135 13.14 0.86 -6.05
N ALA A 136 12.67 0.70 -4.81
CA ALA A 136 13.27 1.31 -3.63
C ALA A 136 14.67 0.76 -3.30
N PHE A 137 14.98 -0.43 -3.78
CA PHE A 137 16.21 -1.17 -3.45
C PHE A 137 17.16 -1.28 -4.64
N VAL A 138 16.62 -1.60 -5.82
CA VAL A 138 17.47 -1.73 -7.03
C VAL A 138 17.78 -0.37 -7.68
N GLY A 139 16.95 0.64 -7.43
CA GLY A 139 17.02 1.95 -8.06
C GLY A 139 16.65 1.92 -9.54
N LEU A 140 15.87 2.91 -9.97
CA LEU A 140 15.51 3.06 -11.38
C LEU A 140 15.81 4.48 -11.85
N PRO A 141 16.48 4.65 -13.01
CA PRO A 141 16.74 5.97 -13.56
C PRO A 141 15.45 6.79 -13.70
N GLY A 142 15.48 8.04 -13.22
CA GLY A 142 14.33 8.94 -13.25
C GLY A 142 13.40 8.84 -12.05
N GLN A 143 13.62 7.92 -11.12
CA GLN A 143 12.74 7.69 -9.97
C GLN A 143 13.39 8.02 -8.61
N ALA A 144 14.26 9.00 -8.54
CA ALA A 144 14.91 9.37 -7.29
C ALA A 144 13.92 9.73 -6.17
N ASN A 145 12.86 10.49 -6.49
CA ASN A 145 11.76 10.83 -5.58
C ASN A 145 10.95 9.59 -5.15
N TYR A 146 10.55 8.77 -6.12
CA TYR A 146 9.77 7.56 -5.86
C TYR A 146 10.57 6.55 -5.03
N ALA A 147 11.80 6.24 -5.44
CA ALA A 147 12.67 5.33 -4.71
C ALA A 147 12.92 5.80 -3.27
N ALA A 148 13.23 7.09 -3.07
CA ALA A 148 13.40 7.66 -1.75
C ALA A 148 12.13 7.51 -0.89
N SER A 149 10.94 7.81 -1.46
CA SER A 149 9.67 7.68 -0.76
C SER A 149 9.37 6.23 -0.34
N LYS A 150 9.60 5.27 -1.24
CA LYS A 150 9.33 3.85 -1.00
C LYS A 150 10.36 3.19 -0.09
N ALA A 151 11.63 3.60 -0.15
CA ALA A 151 12.66 3.19 0.80
C ALA A 151 12.39 3.73 2.21
N GLY A 152 11.90 4.97 2.33
CA GLY A 152 11.50 5.57 3.60
C GLY A 152 10.43 4.77 4.36
N LEU A 153 9.51 4.10 3.64
CA LEU A 153 8.49 3.23 4.25
C LEU A 153 9.12 2.06 5.03
N VAL A 154 10.26 1.54 4.58
CA VAL A 154 10.95 0.43 5.27
C VAL A 154 11.50 0.88 6.61
N GLY A 155 12.19 2.03 6.63
CA GLY A 155 12.69 2.61 7.88
C GLY A 155 11.55 2.92 8.85
N MET A 156 10.48 3.55 8.36
CA MET A 156 9.29 3.86 9.14
C MET A 156 8.62 2.59 9.70
N ALA A 157 8.42 1.57 8.87
CA ALA A 157 7.80 0.31 9.30
C ALA A 157 8.57 -0.35 10.43
N ARG A 158 9.90 -0.41 10.33
CA ARG A 158 10.78 -1.00 11.36
C ARG A 158 10.74 -0.22 12.69
N ALA A 159 10.71 1.11 12.62
CA ALA A 159 10.58 1.94 13.81
C ALA A 159 9.22 1.71 14.50
N VAL A 160 8.13 1.84 13.74
CA VAL A 160 6.77 1.65 14.27
C VAL A 160 6.57 0.23 14.79
N ALA A 161 7.10 -0.81 14.13
CA ALA A 161 7.01 -2.19 14.62
C ALA A 161 7.61 -2.36 16.02
N ARG A 162 8.72 -1.66 16.33
CA ARG A 162 9.33 -1.67 17.68
C ARG A 162 8.49 -0.94 18.71
N GLU A 163 7.81 0.13 18.32
CA GLU A 163 6.98 0.93 19.22
C GLU A 163 5.70 0.19 19.63
N VAL A 164 5.07 -0.53 18.66
CA VAL A 164 3.72 -1.09 18.85
C VAL A 164 3.70 -2.61 19.06
N GLY A 165 4.82 -3.30 18.91
CA GLY A 165 4.89 -4.77 18.96
C GLY A 165 4.39 -5.36 20.30
N SER A 166 4.65 -4.69 21.44
CA SER A 166 4.15 -5.10 22.75
C SER A 166 2.61 -5.06 22.86
N ARG A 167 1.93 -4.49 21.89
CA ARG A 167 0.47 -4.39 21.79
C ARG A 167 -0.12 -5.32 20.74
N GLN A 168 0.59 -6.38 20.35
CA GLN A 168 0.14 -7.36 19.34
C GLN A 168 -0.18 -6.74 17.97
N ILE A 169 0.46 -5.59 17.65
CA ILE A 169 0.33 -4.92 16.37
C ILE A 169 1.55 -5.28 15.52
N THR A 170 1.33 -5.83 14.32
CA THR A 170 2.41 -6.10 13.36
C THR A 170 2.47 -4.99 12.31
N VAL A 171 3.68 -4.67 11.87
CA VAL A 171 3.92 -3.65 10.85
C VAL A 171 4.91 -4.20 9.83
N ASN A 172 4.46 -4.40 8.60
CA ASN A 172 5.25 -5.03 7.54
C ASN A 172 5.22 -4.22 6.24
N VAL A 173 6.13 -4.53 5.36
CA VAL A 173 6.24 -3.91 4.03
C VAL A 173 6.13 -5.00 2.97
N VAL A 174 5.29 -4.78 1.96
CA VAL A 174 5.31 -5.56 0.72
C VAL A 174 6.03 -4.72 -0.34
N ALA A 175 6.96 -5.31 -1.06
CA ALA A 175 7.72 -4.67 -2.11
C ALA A 175 7.44 -5.32 -3.49
N PRO A 176 6.41 -4.84 -4.23
CA PRO A 176 6.11 -5.34 -5.56
C PRO A 176 7.23 -5.07 -6.56
N GLY A 177 7.44 -6.00 -7.48
CA GLY A 177 8.30 -5.85 -8.65
C GLY A 177 7.58 -5.23 -9.85
N VAL A 178 7.80 -5.83 -11.02
CA VAL A 178 7.07 -5.50 -12.25
C VAL A 178 5.70 -6.16 -12.19
N ILE A 179 4.67 -5.37 -11.91
CA ILE A 179 3.28 -5.85 -11.77
C ILE A 179 2.44 -5.27 -12.91
N ASP A 180 1.61 -6.10 -13.53
CA ASP A 180 0.69 -5.69 -14.58
C ASP A 180 -0.40 -4.76 -14.02
N THR A 181 -0.24 -3.48 -14.30
CA THR A 181 -1.11 -2.38 -13.84
C THR A 181 -1.13 -1.26 -14.88
N ASP A 182 -2.14 -0.36 -14.81
CA ASP A 182 -2.16 0.86 -15.64
C ASP A 182 -0.87 1.69 -15.47
N MET A 183 -0.27 1.70 -14.30
CA MET A 183 0.98 2.43 -14.01
C MET A 183 2.15 1.83 -14.79
N THR A 184 2.23 0.52 -14.88
CA THR A 184 3.26 -0.20 -15.63
C THR A 184 2.99 -0.09 -17.13
N ALA A 185 1.74 -0.24 -17.56
CA ALA A 185 1.35 -0.09 -18.97
C ALA A 185 1.68 1.31 -19.52
N ALA A 186 1.57 2.36 -18.70
CA ALA A 186 1.92 3.73 -19.09
C ALA A 186 3.42 3.92 -19.40
N LEU A 187 4.29 2.98 -19.05
CA LEU A 187 5.73 3.02 -19.38
C LEU A 187 6.02 2.66 -20.84
N GLY A 188 5.06 2.06 -21.53
CA GLY A 188 5.20 1.55 -22.91
C GLY A 188 5.75 0.12 -22.97
N GLU A 189 5.34 -0.61 -23.99
CA GLU A 189 5.60 -2.05 -24.14
C GLU A 189 7.10 -2.40 -24.12
N GLU A 190 7.93 -1.62 -24.84
CA GLU A 190 9.36 -1.87 -24.93
C GLU A 190 10.04 -1.80 -23.55
N ARG A 191 9.70 -0.78 -22.74
CA ARG A 191 10.26 -0.62 -21.40
C ARG A 191 9.78 -1.70 -20.45
N VAL A 192 8.50 -2.09 -20.53
CA VAL A 192 7.94 -3.20 -19.76
C VAL A 192 8.63 -4.51 -20.13
N ALA A 193 8.83 -4.80 -21.42
CA ALA A 193 9.53 -6.00 -21.87
C ALA A 193 10.98 -6.04 -21.35
N LEU A 194 11.69 -4.89 -21.39
CA LEU A 194 13.04 -4.79 -20.85
C LEU A 194 13.08 -5.06 -19.34
N MET A 195 12.15 -4.47 -18.58
CA MET A 195 12.06 -4.70 -17.14
C MET A 195 11.72 -6.17 -16.83
N THR A 196 10.78 -6.74 -17.56
CA THR A 196 10.35 -8.14 -17.40
C THR A 196 11.47 -9.13 -17.74
N SER A 197 12.33 -8.82 -18.71
CA SER A 197 13.48 -9.67 -19.06
C SER A 197 14.51 -9.80 -17.94
N GLN A 198 14.48 -8.91 -16.94
CA GLN A 198 15.34 -8.95 -15.77
C GLN A 198 14.74 -9.75 -14.60
N VAL A 199 13.46 -10.13 -14.71
CA VAL A 199 12.75 -10.91 -13.70
C VAL A 199 13.13 -12.39 -13.84
N PRO A 200 13.70 -13.03 -12.81
CA PRO A 200 14.06 -14.46 -12.87
C PRO A 200 12.92 -15.40 -13.24
N LEU A 201 11.68 -15.11 -12.82
CA LEU A 201 10.50 -15.89 -13.21
C LEU A 201 10.07 -15.67 -14.69
N GLY A 202 10.66 -14.70 -15.39
CA GLY A 202 10.46 -14.47 -16.83
C GLY A 202 9.15 -13.77 -17.22
N HIS A 203 8.35 -13.33 -16.28
CA HIS A 203 7.09 -12.62 -16.53
C HIS A 203 6.80 -11.55 -15.50
N ALA A 204 5.93 -10.61 -15.83
CA ALA A 204 5.38 -9.66 -14.85
C ALA A 204 4.44 -10.39 -13.89
N GLY A 205 4.43 -9.99 -12.63
CA GLY A 205 3.45 -10.48 -11.66
C GLY A 205 2.08 -9.84 -11.88
N SER A 206 1.05 -10.47 -11.34
CA SER A 206 -0.31 -9.95 -11.30
C SER A 206 -0.57 -9.12 -10.03
N VAL A 207 -1.59 -8.29 -10.04
CA VAL A 207 -2.06 -7.58 -8.84
C VAL A 207 -2.55 -8.57 -7.75
N THR A 208 -3.03 -9.74 -8.14
CA THR A 208 -3.48 -10.79 -7.22
C THR A 208 -2.32 -11.48 -6.49
N ASP A 209 -1.13 -11.55 -7.10
CA ASP A 209 0.07 -12.07 -6.42
C ASP A 209 0.43 -11.18 -5.23
N VAL A 210 0.35 -9.85 -5.43
CA VAL A 210 0.60 -8.89 -4.35
C VAL A 210 -0.50 -8.94 -3.29
N ALA A 211 -1.77 -8.98 -3.70
CA ALA A 211 -2.91 -9.03 -2.78
C ALA A 211 -2.88 -10.29 -1.90
N GLY A 212 -2.44 -11.44 -2.44
CA GLY A 212 -2.27 -12.67 -1.68
C GLY A 212 -1.25 -12.53 -0.53
N VAL A 213 -0.12 -11.89 -0.79
CA VAL A 213 0.90 -11.63 0.24
C VAL A 213 0.43 -10.60 1.27
N VAL A 214 -0.28 -9.55 0.83
CA VAL A 214 -0.91 -8.58 1.75
C VAL A 214 -1.92 -9.30 2.65
N GLY A 215 -2.75 -10.17 2.10
CA GLY A 215 -3.72 -10.98 2.84
C GLY A 215 -3.04 -11.92 3.86
N PHE A 216 -1.96 -12.58 3.47
CA PHE A 216 -1.14 -13.38 4.40
C PHE A 216 -0.64 -12.54 5.57
N LEU A 217 -0.03 -11.38 5.31
CA LEU A 217 0.50 -10.51 6.36
C LEU A 217 -0.59 -9.92 7.26
N ALA A 218 -1.81 -9.81 6.78
CA ALA A 218 -2.98 -9.39 7.56
C ALA A 218 -3.57 -10.51 8.43
N SER A 219 -3.26 -11.77 8.15
CA SER A 219 -3.82 -12.94 8.81
C SER A 219 -3.11 -13.32 10.11
N ASP A 220 -3.73 -14.23 10.87
CA ASP A 220 -3.12 -14.81 12.08
C ASP A 220 -1.92 -15.70 11.77
N ALA A 221 -1.80 -16.24 10.55
CA ALA A 221 -0.63 -16.99 10.12
C ALA A 221 0.65 -16.15 10.13
N ALA A 222 0.53 -14.81 10.02
CA ALA A 222 1.64 -13.87 10.10
C ALA A 222 1.76 -13.17 11.47
N ALA A 223 1.11 -13.67 12.53
CA ALA A 223 1.10 -13.01 13.83
C ALA A 223 2.50 -12.81 14.46
N TYR A 224 3.48 -13.61 14.04
CA TYR A 224 4.88 -13.47 14.48
C TYR A 224 5.79 -12.82 13.45
N VAL A 225 5.21 -12.23 12.40
CA VAL A 225 5.94 -11.48 11.35
C VAL A 225 5.73 -10.00 11.55
N THR A 226 6.80 -9.26 11.93
CA THR A 226 6.77 -7.81 12.06
C THR A 226 8.12 -7.20 11.72
N GLY A 227 8.13 -6.00 11.13
CA GLY A 227 9.32 -5.32 10.64
C GLY A 227 9.91 -5.94 9.38
N ALA A 228 9.23 -6.90 8.77
CA ALA A 228 9.67 -7.59 7.57
C ALA A 228 9.44 -6.75 6.30
N VAL A 229 10.30 -6.98 5.32
CA VAL A 229 10.09 -6.56 3.93
C VAL A 229 9.92 -7.83 3.11
N VAL A 230 8.76 -7.97 2.48
CA VAL A 230 8.43 -9.14 1.65
C VAL A 230 8.39 -8.73 0.18
N PRO A 231 9.41 -9.08 -0.62
CA PRO A 231 9.39 -8.83 -2.04
C PRO A 231 8.35 -9.74 -2.73
N VAL A 232 7.60 -9.16 -3.68
CA VAL A 232 6.68 -9.86 -4.59
C VAL A 232 7.06 -9.44 -5.99
N ASP A 233 8.18 -9.95 -6.47
CA ASP A 233 8.91 -9.36 -7.58
C ASP A 233 9.48 -10.39 -8.58
N GLY A 234 9.11 -11.66 -8.44
CA GLY A 234 9.63 -12.73 -9.28
C GLY A 234 11.14 -12.96 -9.17
N GLY A 235 11.78 -12.48 -8.09
CA GLY A 235 13.20 -12.59 -7.84
C GLY A 235 14.03 -11.41 -8.35
N LEU A 236 13.41 -10.33 -8.84
CA LEU A 236 14.11 -9.18 -9.39
C LEU A 236 15.05 -8.50 -8.37
N GLY A 237 14.64 -8.44 -7.11
CA GLY A 237 15.39 -7.79 -6.03
C GLY A 237 15.98 -8.78 -5.01
N MET A 238 16.45 -9.96 -5.44
CA MET A 238 17.06 -10.94 -4.53
C MET A 238 18.21 -10.33 -3.72
N GLY A 239 18.19 -10.57 -2.40
CA GLY A 239 19.20 -10.05 -1.47
C GLY A 239 18.81 -8.76 -0.75
N LEU A 240 17.55 -8.39 -0.79
CA LEU A 240 16.99 -7.22 -0.08
C LEU A 240 16.86 -7.45 1.43
#